data_40830c321209d89c288e9190dedfa1f5
#
_entry.id   40830c321209d89c288e9190dedfa1f5
#
_cell.length_a   1.000
_cell.length_b   1.000
_cell.length_c   1.000
_cell.angle_alpha   90.00
_cell.angle_beta   90.00
_cell.angle_gamma   90.00
#
_symmetry.space_group_name_H-M   'P 1'
#
loop_
_entity.id
_entity.type
_entity.pdbx_description
1 polymer ?
#
loop_
_entity_poly.entity_id
_entity_poly.type
_entity_poly.pdbx_seq_one_letter_code
_entity_poly.pdbx_strand_id
1 'polypeptide(L)'
;MIGSFGDVIFEASEDQIVSLNNQISRSYKAKISEHQAIYGPGMLRFQGRDLLEVSFTMTLVSSLIQQTTLKEELDTIKQMFELGEYANLVFGGQVFGEYPFLITELSEESSYFNKEEGGFDVVKLNITLKEYIENPKLYNQLIEQRKIQKNQQVTEENQDDIENEQKETVNNDNSK
;
A
#
# COMPACT_ATOMS: atom_id res chain seq x y z
N MET A 1 14.65 10.58 1.79
CA MET A 1 13.74 9.67 1.06
C MET A 1 12.51 9.43 1.92
N ILE A 2 11.32 9.79 1.46
CA ILE A 2 10.04 9.57 2.17
C ILE A 2 9.47 8.22 1.74
N GLY A 3 9.62 7.86 0.47
CA GLY A 3 9.13 6.62 -0.10
C GLY A 3 9.48 6.46 -1.57
N SER A 4 8.96 5.40 -2.19
CA SER A 4 9.11 5.15 -3.63
C SER A 4 7.96 4.32 -4.16
N PHE A 5 7.75 4.42 -5.46
CA PHE A 5 6.88 3.54 -6.23
C PHE A 5 7.62 3.14 -7.51
N GLY A 6 8.13 1.91 -7.54
CA GLY A 6 9.03 1.49 -8.60
C GLY A 6 10.26 2.38 -8.66
N ASP A 7 10.51 2.93 -9.83
CA ASP A 7 11.65 3.84 -10.10
C ASP A 7 11.39 5.28 -9.66
N VAL A 8 10.13 5.61 -9.31
CA VAL A 8 9.76 6.95 -8.85
C VAL A 8 10.05 7.09 -7.36
N ILE A 9 10.95 8.00 -7.01
CA ILE A 9 11.38 8.26 -5.63
C ILE A 9 10.62 9.48 -5.10
N PHE A 10 9.96 9.31 -3.95
CA PHE A 10 9.34 10.40 -3.21
C PHE A 10 10.35 10.97 -2.22
N GLU A 11 10.77 12.18 -2.43
CA GLU A 11 11.71 12.86 -1.54
C GLU A 11 11.22 14.27 -1.23
N ALA A 12 11.24 14.63 0.05
CA ALA A 12 11.12 16.01 0.47
C ALA A 12 12.45 16.39 1.13
N SER A 13 13.32 17.05 0.38
CA SER A 13 14.51 17.70 0.88
C SER A 13 14.43 19.18 0.55
N GLU A 14 15.35 19.99 1.09
CA GLU A 14 15.44 21.41 0.71
C GLU A 14 15.72 21.59 -0.79
N ASP A 15 16.25 20.54 -1.44
CA ASP A 15 16.71 20.53 -2.83
C ASP A 15 15.81 19.72 -3.78
N GLN A 16 14.83 18.98 -3.27
CA GLN A 16 13.97 18.12 -4.09
C GLN A 16 12.61 17.95 -3.42
N ILE A 17 11.58 18.57 -3.97
CA ILE A 17 10.21 18.40 -3.49
C ILE A 17 9.40 17.65 -4.55
N VAL A 18 9.42 16.33 -4.46
CA VAL A 18 8.28 15.51 -4.86
C VAL A 18 7.38 15.49 -3.62
N SER A 19 6.64 16.55 -3.40
CA SER A 19 5.80 16.69 -2.22
C SER A 19 4.55 15.83 -2.40
N LEU A 20 4.48 14.75 -1.66
CA LEU A 20 3.19 14.15 -1.35
C LEU A 20 2.43 15.17 -0.49
N ASN A 21 1.33 15.69 -1.00
CA ASN A 21 0.44 16.53 -0.21
C ASN A 21 -0.06 15.71 0.98
N ASN A 22 0.67 15.65 2.06
CA ASN A 22 0.43 15.08 3.40
C ASN A 22 -0.78 14.14 3.61
N GLN A 23 -1.44 13.70 2.54
CA GLN A 23 -2.68 12.93 2.62
C GLN A 23 -2.65 11.74 1.66
N ILE A 24 -2.50 10.55 2.26
CA ILE A 24 -2.63 9.27 1.56
C ILE A 24 -3.97 8.68 1.97
N SER A 25 -4.85 8.47 1.02
CA SER A 25 -6.13 7.82 1.25
C SER A 25 -6.03 6.32 0.96
N ARG A 26 -6.62 5.49 1.83
CA ARG A 26 -6.72 4.04 1.66
C ARG A 26 -8.18 3.64 1.68
N SER A 27 -8.59 2.86 0.71
CA SER A 27 -9.94 2.33 0.63
C SER A 27 -9.95 0.81 0.75
N TYR A 28 -10.54 0.32 1.82
CA TYR A 28 -10.76 -1.11 2.07
C TYR A 28 -12.24 -1.42 1.86
N LYS A 29 -12.55 -2.31 0.94
CA LYS A 29 -13.93 -2.74 0.67
C LYS A 29 -14.08 -4.23 0.91
N ALA A 30 -15.11 -4.61 1.65
CA ALA A 30 -15.50 -5.99 1.83
C ALA A 30 -16.43 -6.42 0.68
N LYS A 31 -16.18 -7.59 0.11
CA LYS A 31 -17.05 -8.22 -0.86
C LYS A 31 -18.12 -9.01 -0.12
N ILE A 32 -19.34 -8.50 -0.13
CA ILE A 32 -20.47 -9.05 0.63
C ILE A 32 -21.60 -9.37 -0.34
N SER A 33 -22.17 -10.57 -0.21
CA SER A 33 -23.47 -10.88 -0.84
C SER A 33 -24.57 -10.89 0.21
N GLU A 34 -25.69 -10.27 -0.12
CA GLU A 34 -26.88 -10.25 0.71
C GLU A 34 -27.90 -11.25 0.14
N HIS A 35 -28.40 -12.11 1.01
CA HIS A 35 -29.47 -13.03 0.70
C HIS A 35 -30.70 -12.67 1.53
N GLN A 36 -31.77 -12.28 0.87
CA GLN A 36 -33.05 -12.05 1.55
C GLN A 36 -33.70 -13.38 1.87
N ALA A 37 -34.06 -13.59 3.13
CA ALA A 37 -34.86 -14.73 3.52
C ALA A 37 -36.34 -14.49 3.16
N ILE A 38 -37.05 -15.54 2.78
CA ILE A 38 -38.52 -15.46 2.55
C ILE A 38 -39.23 -15.13 3.87
N TYR A 39 -38.65 -15.50 5.01
CA TYR A 39 -39.15 -15.25 6.34
C TYR A 39 -38.00 -14.89 7.28
N GLY A 40 -38.11 -13.77 8.00
CA GLY A 40 -37.08 -13.32 8.94
C GLY A 40 -36.04 -12.36 8.34
N PRO A 41 -34.99 -12.02 9.09
CA PRO A 41 -33.95 -11.10 8.64
C PRO A 41 -33.09 -11.71 7.52
N GLY A 42 -32.64 -10.87 6.61
CA GLY A 42 -31.66 -11.24 5.57
C GLY A 42 -30.31 -11.68 6.16
N MET A 43 -29.57 -12.46 5.40
CA MET A 43 -28.25 -12.95 5.76
C MET A 43 -27.17 -12.28 4.91
N LEU A 44 -26.09 -11.83 5.55
CA LEU A 44 -24.90 -11.33 4.87
C LEU A 44 -23.83 -12.44 4.79
N ARG A 45 -23.31 -12.66 3.60
CA ARG A 45 -22.21 -13.60 3.38
C ARG A 45 -20.96 -12.84 2.94
N PHE A 46 -19.92 -12.94 3.74
CA PHE A 46 -18.61 -12.41 3.38
C PHE A 46 -17.95 -13.30 2.31
N GLN A 47 -17.54 -12.69 1.20
CA GLN A 47 -16.92 -13.38 0.05
C GLN A 47 -15.43 -13.09 -0.07
N GLY A 48 -14.88 -12.19 0.76
CA GLY A 48 -13.52 -11.77 0.72
C GLY A 48 -13.38 -10.25 0.80
N ARG A 49 -12.21 -9.74 0.50
CA ARG A 49 -11.97 -8.30 0.33
C ARG A 49 -11.79 -7.95 -1.14
N ASP A 50 -12.10 -6.74 -1.50
CA ASP A 50 -11.67 -6.16 -2.77
C ASP A 50 -10.17 -5.82 -2.70
N LEU A 51 -9.57 -5.56 -3.85
CA LEU A 51 -8.21 -5.09 -3.94
C LEU A 51 -8.08 -3.73 -3.25
N LEU A 52 -7.02 -3.57 -2.46
CA LEU A 52 -6.73 -2.31 -1.78
C LEU A 52 -6.51 -1.20 -2.82
N GLU A 53 -7.15 -0.08 -2.60
CA GLU A 53 -7.00 1.12 -3.40
C GLU A 53 -6.33 2.21 -2.56
N VAL A 54 -5.31 2.83 -3.14
CA VAL A 54 -4.54 3.91 -2.51
C VAL A 54 -4.52 5.11 -3.44
N SER A 55 -4.89 6.26 -2.95
CA SER A 55 -4.82 7.50 -3.72
C SER A 55 -4.04 8.57 -2.98
N PHE A 56 -3.26 9.32 -3.73
CA PHE A 56 -2.48 10.45 -3.22
C PHE A 56 -2.23 11.47 -4.34
N THR A 57 -1.89 12.67 -3.92
CA THR A 57 -1.50 13.74 -4.83
C THR A 57 -0.01 14.01 -4.67
N MET A 58 0.70 14.08 -5.78
CA MET A 58 2.11 14.41 -5.87
C MET A 58 2.28 15.76 -6.56
N THR A 59 3.15 16.61 -6.05
CA THR A 59 3.48 17.88 -6.69
C THR A 59 4.95 17.85 -7.11
N LEU A 60 5.19 18.08 -8.38
CA LEU A 60 6.50 18.20 -8.99
C LEU A 60 6.78 19.68 -9.23
N VAL A 61 7.94 20.16 -8.81
CA VAL A 61 8.36 21.57 -8.99
C VAL A 61 9.70 21.57 -9.71
N SER A 62 9.74 22.20 -10.90
CA SER A 62 10.90 22.21 -11.79
C SER A 62 12.16 22.72 -11.11
N SER A 63 12.06 23.82 -10.36
CA SER A 63 13.21 24.44 -9.69
C SER A 63 13.83 23.61 -8.56
N LEU A 64 13.18 22.53 -8.15
CA LEU A 64 13.58 21.68 -7.04
C LEU A 64 14.08 20.30 -7.50
N ILE A 65 13.98 19.99 -8.78
CA ILE A 65 14.47 18.74 -9.36
C ILE A 65 15.89 18.98 -9.87
N GLN A 66 16.88 18.39 -9.20
CA GLN A 66 18.31 18.63 -9.52
C GLN A 66 18.93 17.57 -10.44
N GLN A 67 18.48 16.31 -10.34
CA GLN A 67 19.12 15.18 -11.03
C GLN A 67 18.49 14.86 -12.38
N THR A 68 17.19 15.16 -12.52
CA THR A 68 16.37 14.89 -13.71
C THR A 68 15.62 16.16 -14.10
N THR A 69 14.93 16.12 -15.21
CA THR A 69 14.01 17.21 -15.58
C THR A 69 12.58 16.85 -15.16
N LEU A 70 11.74 17.85 -14.88
CA LEU A 70 10.32 17.64 -14.59
C LEU A 70 9.63 16.80 -15.67
N LYS A 71 10.04 16.98 -16.93
CA LYS A 71 9.51 16.22 -18.06
C LYS A 71 9.90 14.75 -17.98
N GLU A 72 11.14 14.42 -17.65
CA GLU A 72 11.60 13.04 -17.51
C GLU A 72 10.88 12.29 -16.39
N GLU A 73 10.67 12.94 -15.23
CA GLU A 73 9.88 12.37 -14.14
C GLU A 73 8.42 12.11 -14.54
N LEU A 74 7.80 13.08 -15.25
CA LEU A 74 6.45 12.89 -15.78
C LEU A 74 6.37 11.77 -16.80
N ASP A 75 7.32 11.70 -17.73
CA ASP A 75 7.36 10.69 -18.77
C ASP A 75 7.55 9.30 -18.14
N THR A 76 8.37 9.18 -17.09
CA THR A 76 8.55 7.91 -16.36
C THR A 76 7.23 7.44 -15.74
N ILE A 77 6.49 8.33 -15.04
CA ILE A 77 5.21 7.98 -14.43
C ILE A 77 4.15 7.61 -15.49
N LYS A 78 4.10 8.38 -16.58
CA LYS A 78 3.20 8.11 -17.70
C LYS A 78 3.52 6.77 -18.37
N GLN A 79 4.80 6.47 -18.55
CA GLN A 79 5.25 5.20 -19.12
C GLN A 79 4.85 4.02 -18.22
N MET A 80 5.04 4.11 -16.90
CA MET A 80 4.57 3.08 -15.96
C MET A 80 3.07 2.86 -16.07
N PHE A 81 2.29 3.94 -16.22
CA PHE A 81 0.85 3.86 -16.40
C PHE A 81 0.46 3.21 -17.73
N GLU A 82 1.06 3.63 -18.84
CA GLU A 82 0.75 3.13 -20.19
C GLU A 82 1.16 1.67 -20.40
N LEU A 83 2.30 1.27 -19.84
CA LEU A 83 2.78 -0.11 -19.92
C LEU A 83 2.10 -1.04 -18.91
N GLY A 84 1.34 -0.50 -17.96
CA GLY A 84 0.72 -1.27 -16.90
C GLY A 84 1.75 -1.91 -15.98
N GLU A 85 2.84 -1.21 -15.70
CA GLU A 85 3.87 -1.68 -14.79
C GLU A 85 3.39 -1.66 -13.35
N TYR A 86 3.68 -2.75 -12.64
CA TYR A 86 3.35 -2.86 -11.23
C TYR A 86 4.60 -2.79 -10.38
N ALA A 87 4.50 -2.14 -9.24
CA ALA A 87 5.61 -1.96 -8.32
C ALA A 87 5.17 -1.96 -6.86
N ASN A 88 6.13 -2.16 -5.96
CA ASN A 88 5.88 -1.98 -4.55
C ASN A 88 5.83 -0.50 -4.21
N LEU A 89 4.83 -0.14 -3.40
CA LEU A 89 4.76 1.17 -2.78
C LEU A 89 5.49 1.12 -1.45
N VAL A 90 6.48 1.97 -1.24
CA VAL A 90 7.31 2.01 -0.03
C VAL A 90 7.17 3.37 0.62
N PHE A 91 6.94 3.40 1.94
CA PHE A 91 6.97 4.61 2.75
C PHE A 91 7.75 4.38 4.04
N GLY A 92 8.64 5.31 4.37
CA GLY A 92 9.45 5.21 5.58
C GLY A 92 10.31 3.95 5.64
N GLY A 93 10.71 3.42 4.49
CA GLY A 93 11.49 2.18 4.39
C GLY A 93 10.68 0.89 4.55
N GLN A 94 9.36 0.99 4.67
CA GLN A 94 8.46 -0.17 4.77
C GLN A 94 7.60 -0.32 3.53
N VAL A 95 7.43 -1.56 3.07
CA VAL A 95 6.52 -1.87 1.96
C VAL A 95 5.09 -1.64 2.42
N PHE A 96 4.35 -0.89 1.63
CA PHE A 96 2.99 -0.50 1.88
C PHE A 96 2.02 -1.45 1.20
N GLY A 97 1.26 -2.18 1.98
CA GLY A 97 0.37 -3.22 1.46
C GLY A 97 1.04 -4.58 1.40
N GLU A 98 0.27 -5.56 1.00
CA GLU A 98 0.67 -6.97 0.95
C GLU A 98 1.15 -7.39 -0.44
N TYR A 99 0.70 -6.66 -1.46
CA TYR A 99 0.95 -6.90 -2.88
C TYR A 99 1.47 -5.64 -3.56
N PRO A 100 2.12 -5.79 -4.72
CA PRO A 100 2.47 -4.65 -5.55
C PRO A 100 1.21 -3.93 -6.03
N PHE A 101 1.39 -2.71 -6.45
CA PHE A 101 0.33 -1.85 -6.95
C PHE A 101 0.53 -1.55 -8.43
N LEU A 102 -0.58 -1.28 -9.11
CA LEU A 102 -0.67 -0.81 -10.47
C LEU A 102 -1.33 0.57 -10.46
N ILE A 103 -0.87 1.49 -11.30
CA ILE A 103 -1.54 2.78 -11.49
C ILE A 103 -2.83 2.53 -12.28
N THR A 104 -3.98 2.86 -11.69
CA THR A 104 -5.28 2.71 -12.35
C THR A 104 -5.85 4.01 -12.86
N GLU A 105 -5.49 5.13 -12.22
CA GLU A 105 -5.89 6.46 -12.64
C GLU A 105 -4.73 7.43 -12.44
N LEU A 106 -4.52 8.28 -13.44
CA LEU A 106 -3.53 9.34 -13.42
C LEU A 106 -4.17 10.61 -13.98
N SER A 107 -4.20 11.69 -13.19
CA SER A 107 -4.60 13.00 -13.69
C SER A 107 -3.53 14.03 -13.41
N GLU A 108 -3.35 14.93 -14.36
CA GLU A 108 -2.31 15.95 -14.37
C GLU A 108 -2.94 17.35 -14.38
N GLU A 109 -2.47 18.19 -13.47
CA GLU A 109 -2.79 19.62 -13.42
C GLU A 109 -1.50 20.41 -13.50
N SER A 110 -1.27 21.14 -14.61
CA SER A 110 -0.07 21.93 -14.84
C SER A 110 -0.32 23.40 -14.54
N SER A 111 0.60 24.03 -13.85
CA SER A 111 0.52 25.42 -13.44
C SER A 111 1.86 26.14 -13.68
N TYR A 112 1.79 27.48 -13.87
CA TYR A 112 2.94 28.34 -14.04
C TYR A 112 3.79 27.97 -15.26
N PHE A 113 3.34 28.46 -16.44
CA PHE A 113 4.07 28.26 -17.69
C PHE A 113 5.33 29.14 -17.73
N ASN A 114 6.48 28.50 -17.83
CA ASN A 114 7.79 29.15 -18.00
C ASN A 114 8.08 29.38 -19.49
N LYS A 115 8.15 30.60 -19.90
CA LYS A 115 8.40 30.98 -21.31
C LYS A 115 9.85 30.75 -21.74
N GLU A 116 10.80 30.78 -20.80
CA GLU A 116 12.23 30.65 -21.10
C GLU A 116 12.60 29.21 -21.36
N GLU A 117 12.04 28.27 -20.62
CA GLU A 117 12.28 26.80 -20.76
C GLU A 117 11.22 26.10 -21.61
N GLY A 118 10.12 26.76 -21.93
CA GLY A 118 9.06 26.23 -22.77
C GLY A 118 8.25 25.10 -22.12
N GLY A 119 8.15 25.12 -20.76
CA GLY A 119 7.46 24.11 -19.98
C GLY A 119 6.64 24.67 -18.83
N PHE A 120 6.11 23.82 -17.97
CA PHE A 120 5.44 24.19 -16.74
C PHE A 120 6.39 24.04 -15.55
N ASP A 121 6.37 25.02 -14.64
CA ASP A 121 7.21 24.99 -13.44
C ASP A 121 6.65 24.10 -12.34
N VAL A 122 5.32 23.95 -12.29
CA VAL A 122 4.65 23.15 -11.26
C VAL A 122 3.61 22.22 -11.90
N VAL A 123 3.72 20.95 -11.60
CA VAL A 123 2.75 19.93 -12.03
C VAL A 123 2.25 19.15 -10.84
N LYS A 124 0.94 19.08 -10.68
CA LYS A 124 0.27 18.21 -9.72
C LYS A 124 -0.24 16.96 -10.41
N LEU A 125 0.09 15.82 -9.83
CA LEU A 125 -0.38 14.51 -10.27
C LEU A 125 -1.29 13.94 -9.19
N ASN A 126 -2.53 13.63 -9.56
CA ASN A 126 -3.39 12.79 -8.72
C ASN A 126 -3.27 11.37 -9.21
N ILE A 127 -2.81 10.49 -8.34
CA ILE A 127 -2.48 9.09 -8.66
C ILE A 127 -3.39 8.18 -7.83
N THR A 128 -4.07 7.27 -8.51
CA THR A 128 -4.80 6.17 -7.87
C THR A 128 -4.12 4.86 -8.22
N LEU A 129 -3.71 4.15 -7.19
CA LEU A 129 -3.08 2.84 -7.26
C LEU A 129 -4.06 1.77 -6.78
N LYS A 130 -4.00 0.59 -7.39
CA LYS A 130 -4.75 -0.56 -6.95
C LYS A 130 -3.84 -1.78 -6.83
N GLU A 131 -4.05 -2.59 -5.79
CA GLU A 131 -3.30 -3.85 -5.64
C GLU A 131 -3.38 -4.69 -6.92
N TYR A 132 -2.24 -5.23 -7.32
CA TYR A 132 -2.12 -6.11 -8.47
C TYR A 132 -1.83 -7.55 -8.02
N ILE A 133 -2.67 -8.47 -8.46
CA ILE A 133 -2.54 -9.89 -8.17
C ILE A 133 -2.58 -10.64 -9.51
N GLU A 134 -1.44 -11.14 -9.94
CA GLU A 134 -1.31 -11.82 -11.22
C GLU A 134 -2.10 -13.14 -11.27
N ASN A 135 -2.10 -13.88 -10.17
CA ASN A 135 -2.79 -15.16 -10.08
C ASN A 135 -3.64 -15.28 -8.81
N PRO A 136 -4.98 -15.08 -8.92
CA PRO A 136 -5.88 -15.18 -7.77
C PRO A 136 -5.88 -16.56 -7.07
N LYS A 137 -5.53 -17.64 -7.78
CA LYS A 137 -5.44 -18.99 -7.18
C LYS A 137 -4.23 -19.09 -6.26
N LEU A 138 -3.08 -18.55 -6.70
CA LEU A 138 -1.87 -18.50 -5.89
C LEU A 138 -2.08 -17.63 -4.65
N TYR A 139 -2.79 -16.53 -4.80
CA TYR A 139 -3.20 -15.65 -3.71
C TYR A 139 -3.97 -16.38 -2.62
N ASN A 140 -5.01 -17.13 -2.98
CA ASN A 140 -5.81 -17.88 -2.01
C ASN A 140 -4.99 -18.95 -1.28
N GLN A 141 -4.07 -19.62 -1.97
CA GLN A 141 -3.14 -20.58 -1.37
C GLN A 141 -2.20 -19.90 -0.36
N LEU A 142 -1.65 -18.74 -0.69
CA LEU A 142 -0.79 -17.98 0.22
C LEU A 142 -1.54 -17.49 1.47
N ILE A 143 -2.78 -17.05 1.33
CA ILE A 143 -3.61 -16.67 2.47
C ILE A 143 -3.89 -17.87 3.38
N GLU A 144 -4.21 -19.03 2.83
CA GLU A 144 -4.44 -20.24 3.63
C GLU A 144 -3.17 -20.66 4.36
N GLN A 145 -2.02 -20.65 3.69
CA GLN A 145 -0.74 -20.95 4.33
C GLN A 145 -0.42 -20.00 5.49
N ARG A 146 -0.65 -18.69 5.31
CA ARG A 146 -0.44 -17.68 6.36
C ARG A 146 -1.39 -17.88 7.55
N LYS A 147 -2.64 -18.24 7.30
CA LYS A 147 -3.58 -18.54 8.38
C LYS A 147 -3.12 -19.74 9.19
N ILE A 148 -2.61 -20.78 8.53
CA ILE A 148 -2.07 -21.97 9.18
C ILE A 148 -0.84 -21.62 10.03
N GLN A 149 0.10 -20.85 9.47
CA GLN A 149 1.29 -20.41 10.20
C GLN A 149 0.94 -19.55 11.43
N LYS A 150 0.01 -18.61 11.27
CA LYS A 150 -0.44 -17.77 12.38
C LYS A 150 -1.10 -18.59 13.50
N ASN A 151 -1.91 -19.58 13.14
CA ASN A 151 -2.53 -20.44 14.12
C ASN A 151 -1.49 -21.33 14.83
N GLN A 152 -0.44 -21.77 14.15
CA GLN A 152 0.67 -22.51 14.75
C GLN A 152 1.45 -21.65 15.75
N GLN A 153 1.79 -20.42 15.42
CA GLN A 153 2.45 -19.48 16.32
C GLN A 153 1.64 -19.21 17.60
N VAL A 154 0.34 -18.97 17.46
CA VAL A 154 -0.55 -18.76 18.62
C VAL A 154 -0.63 -20.03 19.49
N THR A 155 -0.53 -21.22 18.91
CA THR A 155 -0.55 -22.46 19.66
C THR A 155 0.76 -22.69 20.41
N GLU A 156 1.89 -22.35 19.81
CA GLU A 156 3.22 -22.42 20.43
C GLU A 156 3.35 -21.41 21.59
N GLU A 157 2.94 -20.14 21.39
CA GLU A 157 2.93 -19.13 22.45
C GLU A 157 2.07 -19.57 23.65
N ASN A 158 0.88 -20.14 23.42
CA ASN A 158 0.03 -20.63 24.50
C ASN A 158 0.62 -21.87 25.22
N GLN A 159 1.42 -22.69 24.53
CA GLN A 159 2.10 -23.81 25.18
C GLN A 159 3.27 -23.35 26.06
N ASP A 160 4.04 -22.37 25.61
CA ASP A 160 5.14 -21.80 26.37
C ASP A 160 4.63 -21.08 27.64
N ASP A 161 3.49 -20.41 27.57
CA ASP A 161 2.86 -19.78 28.73
C ASP A 161 2.39 -20.81 29.78
N ILE A 162 1.79 -21.91 29.32
CA ILE A 162 1.35 -23.01 30.23
C ILE A 162 2.56 -23.69 30.88
N GLU A 163 3.63 -23.94 30.15
CA GLU A 163 4.87 -24.53 30.71
C GLU A 163 5.55 -23.60 31.74
N ASN A 164 5.52 -22.30 31.50
CA ASN A 164 6.07 -21.31 32.42
C ASN A 164 5.25 -21.21 33.72
N GLU A 165 3.93 -21.20 33.64
CA GLU A 165 3.04 -21.23 34.82
C GLU A 165 3.22 -22.51 35.66
N GLN A 166 3.43 -23.65 35.02
CA GLN A 166 3.69 -24.92 35.74
C GLN A 166 5.06 -24.93 36.43
N LYS A 167 6.09 -24.31 35.84
CA LYS A 167 7.41 -24.19 36.48
C LYS A 167 7.41 -23.24 37.68
N GLU A 168 6.63 -22.16 37.65
CA GLU A 168 6.47 -21.24 38.78
C GLU A 168 5.73 -21.87 39.97
N THR A 169 4.70 -22.68 39.70
CA THR A 169 3.96 -23.38 40.78
C THR A 169 4.81 -24.45 41.48
N VAL A 170 5.65 -25.18 40.73
CA VAL A 170 6.57 -26.20 41.31
C VAL A 170 7.67 -25.56 42.16
N ASN A 171 8.16 -24.40 41.80
CA ASN A 171 9.21 -23.71 42.57
C ASN A 171 8.68 -23.07 43.88
N ASN A 172 7.41 -22.74 43.95
CA ASN A 172 6.78 -22.18 45.18
C ASN A 172 6.44 -23.27 46.22
N ASP A 173 6.21 -24.50 45.83
CA ASP A 173 5.95 -25.62 46.77
C ASP A 173 7.23 -26.19 47.42
N ASN A 174 8.40 -25.97 46.83
CA ASN A 174 9.67 -26.41 47.42
C ASN A 174 10.35 -25.41 48.38
N SER A 175 9.69 -24.30 48.70
CA SER A 175 10.22 -23.23 49.58
C SER A 175 9.52 -23.13 50.95
N LYS A 176 8.85 -24.19 51.38
CA LYS A 176 8.23 -24.26 52.73
C LYS A 176 8.86 -25.32 53.61
#